data_614ae5dee9d2b2e0a43712781234462e
#
_entry.id   614ae5dee9d2b2e0a43712781234462e
#
_cell.length_a   1.000
_cell.length_b   1.000
_cell.length_c   1.000
_cell.angle_alpha   90.00
_cell.angle_beta   90.00
_cell.angle_gamma   90.00
#
_symmetry.space_group_name_H-M   'P 1'
#
loop_
_entity.id
_entity.type
_entity.pdbx_description
1 polymer ?
#
loop_
_entity_poly.entity_id
_entity_poly.type
_entity_poly.pdbx_seq_one_letter_code
_entity_poly.pdbx_strand_id
1 'polypeptide(L)'
;RAALEYMQEGSSIVNVASVAGVNGGGGAVYVSTKAAIIGIRKHTALLLADKYIRCNAICPGTIVTPMTMNMKPENLDMKMFGAMSKHADLKIKPCMAEDVANIIEFFASDNSKALTGQILVSDFGASL
;
A
#
# COMPACT_ATOMS: atom_id res chain seq x y z
N ARG A 1 -9.21 -14.53 8.78
CA ARG A 1 -9.40 -15.38 9.99
C ARG A 1 -8.69 -16.71 9.84
N ALA A 2 -8.93 -17.49 8.79
CA ALA A 2 -8.33 -18.82 8.62
C ALA A 2 -6.80 -18.85 8.81
N ALA A 3 -6.08 -17.89 8.26
CA ALA A 3 -4.61 -17.84 8.39
C ALA A 3 -4.13 -17.68 9.84
N LEU A 4 -4.92 -17.02 10.71
CA LEU A 4 -4.51 -16.74 12.10
C LEU A 4 -4.39 -18.02 12.95
N GLU A 5 -5.05 -19.10 12.56
CA GLU A 5 -4.97 -20.40 13.25
C GLU A 5 -3.59 -21.05 13.09
N TYR A 6 -2.84 -20.65 12.07
CA TYR A 6 -1.51 -21.20 11.73
C TYR A 6 -0.38 -20.21 12.00
N MET A 7 -0.69 -18.97 12.40
CA MET A 7 0.33 -17.95 12.67
C MET A 7 0.86 -18.09 14.10
N GLN A 8 2.18 -17.99 14.23
CA GLN A 8 2.90 -18.07 15.48
C GLN A 8 3.52 -16.72 15.83
N GLU A 9 4.07 -16.61 17.05
CA GLU A 9 4.89 -15.48 17.46
C GLU A 9 5.96 -15.16 16.42
N GLY A 10 6.15 -13.88 16.11
CA GLY A 10 7.08 -13.41 15.07
C GLY A 10 6.48 -13.38 13.66
N SER A 11 5.31 -13.98 13.41
CA SER A 11 4.66 -13.94 12.10
C SER A 11 4.38 -12.50 11.65
N SER A 12 4.36 -12.27 10.34
CA SER A 12 4.11 -10.96 9.74
C SER A 12 3.00 -11.01 8.70
N ILE A 13 2.12 -10.02 8.77
CA ILE A 13 1.09 -9.72 7.77
C ILE A 13 1.48 -8.43 7.06
N VAL A 14 1.65 -8.50 5.75
CA VAL A 14 1.95 -7.33 4.91
C VAL A 14 0.78 -7.08 3.97
N ASN A 15 0.10 -5.96 4.17
CA ASN A 15 -1.02 -5.56 3.32
C ASN A 15 -0.52 -4.63 2.20
N VAL A 16 -0.94 -4.90 0.96
CA VAL A 16 -0.63 -4.03 -0.18
C VAL A 16 -1.84 -3.12 -0.45
N ALA A 17 -1.78 -1.90 0.07
CA ALA A 17 -2.79 -0.87 -0.16
C ALA A 17 -2.49 -0.05 -1.43
N SER A 18 -2.47 1.25 -1.34
CA SER A 18 -2.08 2.21 -2.39
C SER A 18 -1.95 3.60 -1.79
N VAL A 19 -1.14 4.46 -2.38
CA VAL A 19 -1.13 5.89 -2.10
C VAL A 19 -2.53 6.52 -2.30
N ALA A 20 -3.33 5.99 -3.20
CA ALA A 20 -4.73 6.40 -3.41
C ALA A 20 -5.60 6.25 -2.14
N GLY A 21 -5.34 5.24 -1.32
CA GLY A 21 -6.02 5.06 -0.03
C GLY A 21 -5.57 6.07 1.05
N VAL A 22 -4.44 6.75 0.84
CA VAL A 22 -3.90 7.77 1.75
C VAL A 22 -4.39 9.17 1.35
N ASN A 23 -4.28 9.53 0.07
CA ASN A 23 -4.54 10.88 -0.43
C ASN A 23 -5.87 11.05 -1.19
N GLY A 24 -6.59 9.96 -1.44
CA GLY A 24 -7.87 10.01 -2.15
C GLY A 24 -7.75 10.09 -3.68
N GLY A 25 -6.55 9.98 -4.24
CA GLY A 25 -6.31 10.07 -5.69
C GLY A 25 -6.70 8.80 -6.44
N GLY A 26 -7.87 8.78 -7.08
CA GLY A 26 -8.35 7.64 -7.86
C GLY A 26 -9.86 7.55 -7.96
N GLY A 27 -10.37 6.49 -8.57
CA GLY A 27 -11.81 6.22 -8.61
C GLY A 27 -12.36 5.90 -7.21
N ALA A 28 -13.58 6.35 -6.91
CA ALA A 28 -14.18 6.26 -5.57
C ALA A 28 -14.15 4.84 -4.96
N VAL A 29 -14.49 3.82 -5.74
CA VAL A 29 -14.46 2.42 -5.28
C VAL A 29 -13.04 1.97 -4.94
N TYR A 30 -12.07 2.28 -5.81
CA TYR A 30 -10.66 1.94 -5.59
C TYR A 30 -10.11 2.63 -4.34
N VAL A 31 -10.33 3.93 -4.20
CA VAL A 31 -9.91 4.70 -3.02
C VAL A 31 -10.51 4.12 -1.75
N SER A 32 -11.83 3.86 -1.74
CA SER A 32 -12.52 3.30 -0.57
C SER A 32 -11.97 1.93 -0.18
N THR A 33 -11.73 1.03 -1.14
CA THR A 33 -11.18 -0.29 -0.86
C THR A 33 -9.74 -0.22 -0.33
N LYS A 34 -8.91 0.66 -0.88
CA LYS A 34 -7.52 0.83 -0.43
C LYS A 34 -7.42 1.53 0.93
N ALA A 35 -8.31 2.48 1.23
CA ALA A 35 -8.44 3.07 2.55
C ALA A 35 -8.92 2.04 3.60
N ALA A 36 -9.85 1.15 3.22
CA ALA A 36 -10.28 0.07 4.10
C ALA A 36 -9.13 -0.89 4.47
N ILE A 37 -8.23 -1.22 3.53
CA ILE A 37 -7.02 -2.01 3.80
C ILE A 37 -6.12 -1.30 4.82
N ILE A 38 -5.94 0.01 4.69
CA ILE A 38 -5.18 0.83 5.65
C ILE A 38 -5.83 0.77 7.04
N GLY A 39 -7.17 0.86 7.11
CA GLY A 39 -7.91 0.78 8.36
C GLY A 39 -7.80 -0.59 9.04
N ILE A 40 -8.07 -1.67 8.29
CA ILE A 40 -8.05 -3.04 8.83
C ILE A 40 -6.66 -3.46 9.31
N ARG A 41 -5.58 -2.98 8.66
CA ARG A 41 -4.21 -3.17 9.14
C ARG A 41 -4.05 -2.71 10.59
N LYS A 42 -4.52 -1.49 10.92
CA LYS A 42 -4.39 -0.92 12.27
C LYS A 42 -5.17 -1.75 13.30
N HIS A 43 -6.39 -2.14 12.96
CA HIS A 43 -7.20 -3.04 13.80
C HIS A 43 -6.49 -4.37 14.03
N THR A 44 -5.98 -5.00 12.97
CA THR A 44 -5.31 -6.30 13.05
C THR A 44 -4.01 -6.22 13.86
N ALA A 45 -3.23 -5.15 13.69
CA ALA A 45 -2.02 -4.93 14.47
C ALA A 45 -2.32 -4.82 15.98
N LEU A 46 -3.38 -4.08 16.33
CA LEU A 46 -3.81 -3.95 17.72
C LEU A 46 -4.30 -5.29 18.29
N LEU A 47 -5.10 -6.03 17.51
CA LEU A 47 -5.69 -7.31 17.92
C LEU A 47 -4.64 -8.40 18.19
N LEU A 48 -3.51 -8.35 17.47
CA LEU A 48 -2.48 -9.39 17.50
C LEU A 48 -1.19 -8.96 18.21
N ALA A 49 -1.19 -7.79 18.84
CA ALA A 49 0.00 -7.25 19.49
C ALA A 49 0.50 -8.12 20.65
N ASP A 50 -0.43 -8.67 21.45
CA ASP A 50 -0.15 -9.57 22.57
C ASP A 50 0.45 -10.92 22.14
N LYS A 51 0.25 -11.29 20.87
CA LYS A 51 0.81 -12.50 20.26
C LYS A 51 2.10 -12.23 19.49
N TYR A 52 2.63 -11.01 19.53
CA TYR A 52 3.81 -10.58 18.77
C TYR A 52 3.69 -10.86 17.27
N ILE A 53 2.46 -10.91 16.73
CA ILE A 53 2.20 -11.01 15.29
C ILE A 53 2.07 -9.60 14.73
N ARG A 54 2.90 -9.27 13.76
CA ARG A 54 2.96 -7.93 13.17
C ARG A 54 1.97 -7.80 12.01
N CYS A 55 1.42 -6.60 11.82
CA CYS A 55 0.56 -6.28 10.68
C CYS A 55 0.86 -4.87 10.19
N ASN A 56 1.46 -4.76 9.00
CA ASN A 56 1.84 -3.50 8.37
C ASN A 56 1.18 -3.36 7.00
N ALA A 57 1.22 -2.17 6.43
CA ALA A 57 0.77 -1.90 5.07
C ALA A 57 1.80 -1.09 4.29
N ILE A 58 1.95 -1.44 3.02
CA ILE A 58 2.61 -0.60 2.03
C ILE A 58 1.56 0.09 1.17
N CYS A 59 1.85 1.32 0.78
CA CYS A 59 1.01 2.16 -0.07
C CYS A 59 1.85 2.60 -1.28
N PRO A 60 2.00 1.72 -2.29
CA PRO A 60 2.74 2.09 -3.48
C PRO A 60 2.05 3.23 -4.24
N GLY A 61 2.86 4.07 -4.88
CA GLY A 61 2.42 4.96 -5.93
C GLY A 61 2.20 4.22 -7.24
N THR A 62 2.51 4.87 -8.36
CA THR A 62 2.47 4.22 -9.68
C THR A 62 3.57 3.17 -9.77
N ILE A 63 3.21 1.96 -10.19
CA ILE A 63 4.14 0.85 -10.43
C ILE A 63 4.10 0.50 -11.91
N VAL A 64 5.26 0.29 -12.53
CA VAL A 64 5.34 -0.21 -13.91
C VAL A 64 4.92 -1.68 -13.92
N THR A 65 3.74 -1.94 -14.48
CA THR A 65 3.14 -3.27 -14.59
C THR A 65 2.37 -3.39 -15.90
N PRO A 66 2.05 -4.58 -16.39
CA PRO A 66 1.19 -4.73 -17.55
C PRO A 66 -0.15 -3.97 -17.43
N MET A 67 -0.70 -3.88 -16.22
CA MET A 67 -1.94 -3.14 -15.95
C MET A 67 -1.77 -1.64 -16.22
N THR A 68 -0.71 -1.02 -15.71
CA THR A 68 -0.46 0.42 -15.90
C THR A 68 0.02 0.76 -17.30
N MET A 69 0.79 -0.13 -17.93
CA MET A 69 1.27 0.03 -19.32
C MET A 69 0.15 -0.07 -20.35
N ASN A 70 -0.89 -0.87 -20.08
CA ASN A 70 -2.03 -1.07 -20.97
C ASN A 70 -3.22 -0.12 -20.66
N MET A 71 -3.04 0.84 -19.78
CA MET A 71 -4.07 1.80 -19.43
C MET A 71 -4.32 2.75 -20.62
N LYS A 72 -5.56 2.75 -21.10
CA LYS A 72 -5.95 3.59 -22.24
C LYS A 72 -6.52 4.91 -21.75
N PRO A 73 -6.18 6.04 -22.37
CA PRO A 73 -6.71 7.36 -21.99
C PRO A 73 -8.24 7.44 -21.99
N GLU A 74 -8.90 6.72 -22.89
CA GLU A 74 -10.36 6.64 -23.01
C GLU A 74 -11.05 6.04 -21.77
N ASN A 75 -10.32 5.29 -20.95
CA ASN A 75 -10.82 4.67 -19.71
C ASN A 75 -10.51 5.53 -18.47
N LEU A 76 -9.91 6.70 -18.64
CA LEU A 76 -9.55 7.61 -17.56
C LEU A 76 -10.60 8.69 -17.36
N ASP A 77 -11.02 8.93 -16.13
CA ASP A 77 -11.71 10.16 -15.75
C ASP A 77 -10.71 11.32 -15.76
N MET A 78 -10.72 12.08 -16.84
CA MET A 78 -9.78 13.21 -17.05
C MET A 78 -9.98 14.33 -16.00
N LYS A 79 -11.18 14.50 -15.45
CA LYS A 79 -11.43 15.45 -14.36
C LYS A 79 -10.71 14.99 -13.09
N MET A 80 -10.84 13.72 -12.76
CA MET A 80 -10.15 13.13 -11.61
C MET A 80 -8.64 13.12 -11.81
N PHE A 81 -8.16 12.75 -13.01
CA PHE A 81 -6.74 12.80 -13.35
C PHE A 81 -6.16 14.22 -13.17
N GLY A 82 -6.86 15.25 -13.66
CA GLY A 82 -6.45 16.64 -13.46
C GLY A 82 -6.48 17.10 -11.99
N ALA A 83 -7.37 16.55 -11.16
CA ALA A 83 -7.35 16.80 -9.71
C ALA A 83 -6.15 16.14 -9.04
N MET A 84 -5.87 14.88 -9.37
CA MET A 84 -4.74 14.11 -8.81
C MET A 84 -3.38 14.73 -9.14
N SER A 85 -3.21 15.23 -10.37
CA SER A 85 -1.95 15.85 -10.83
C SER A 85 -1.56 17.13 -10.07
N LYS A 86 -2.48 17.71 -9.30
CA LYS A 86 -2.19 18.84 -8.40
C LYS A 86 -1.57 18.41 -7.07
N HIS A 87 -1.64 17.13 -6.75
CA HIS A 87 -1.21 16.55 -5.48
C HIS A 87 -0.15 15.45 -5.67
N ALA A 88 0.37 15.30 -6.89
CA ALA A 88 1.44 14.38 -7.18
C ALA A 88 2.38 14.96 -8.25
N ASP A 89 3.69 14.87 -8.03
CA ASP A 89 4.67 15.25 -9.05
C ASP A 89 4.80 14.13 -10.08
N LEU A 90 4.18 14.33 -11.25
CA LEU A 90 4.20 13.38 -12.36
C LEU A 90 5.56 13.27 -13.07
N LYS A 91 6.55 14.10 -12.71
CA LYS A 91 7.94 13.99 -13.21
C LYS A 91 8.74 12.96 -12.44
N ILE A 92 8.29 12.60 -11.25
CA ILE A 92 8.92 11.55 -10.45
C ILE A 92 8.69 10.20 -11.12
N LYS A 93 9.76 9.43 -11.27
CA LYS A 93 9.68 8.10 -11.90
C LYS A 93 8.76 7.16 -11.12
N PRO A 94 8.00 6.30 -11.82
CA PRO A 94 7.23 5.26 -11.15
C PRO A 94 8.14 4.21 -10.50
N CYS A 95 7.62 3.47 -9.52
CA CYS A 95 8.30 2.32 -8.95
C CYS A 95 8.34 1.16 -9.94
N MET A 96 9.36 0.33 -9.83
CA MET A 96 9.38 -1.01 -10.43
C MET A 96 8.76 -2.02 -9.44
N ALA A 97 8.37 -3.18 -9.93
CA ALA A 97 7.83 -4.24 -9.08
C ALA A 97 8.82 -4.67 -8.00
N GLU A 98 10.11 -4.68 -8.33
CA GLU A 98 11.21 -5.02 -7.43
C GLU A 98 11.34 -4.02 -6.27
N ASP A 99 11.11 -2.72 -6.50
CA ASP A 99 11.15 -1.70 -5.43
C ASP A 99 10.10 -2.02 -4.36
N VAL A 100 8.90 -2.42 -4.80
CA VAL A 100 7.80 -2.79 -3.91
C VAL A 100 8.06 -4.13 -3.23
N ALA A 101 8.61 -5.11 -3.95
CA ALA A 101 8.94 -6.43 -3.42
C ALA A 101 9.98 -6.34 -2.28
N ASN A 102 11.01 -5.51 -2.42
CA ASN A 102 12.03 -5.28 -1.38
C ASN A 102 11.41 -4.73 -0.08
N ILE A 103 10.40 -3.85 -0.20
CA ILE A 103 9.69 -3.33 0.97
C ILE A 103 8.81 -4.41 1.63
N ILE A 104 8.17 -5.25 0.81
CA ILE A 104 7.39 -6.39 1.32
C ILE A 104 8.32 -7.34 2.08
N GLU A 105 9.47 -7.68 1.52
CA GLU A 105 10.49 -8.52 2.15
C GLU A 105 10.96 -7.92 3.49
N PHE A 106 11.26 -6.62 3.52
CA PHE A 106 11.61 -5.92 4.76
C PHE A 106 10.53 -6.09 5.83
N PHE A 107 9.26 -5.83 5.50
CA PHE A 107 8.16 -6.00 6.46
C PHE A 107 7.89 -7.45 6.84
N ALA A 108 8.17 -8.40 5.95
CA ALA A 108 8.01 -9.83 6.22
C ALA A 108 9.13 -10.39 7.11
N SER A 109 10.32 -9.81 7.05
CA SER A 109 11.51 -10.28 7.75
C SER A 109 11.64 -9.74 9.19
N ASP A 110 12.60 -10.29 9.94
CA ASP A 110 12.95 -9.84 11.30
C ASP A 110 13.61 -8.46 11.34
N ASN A 111 14.05 -7.93 10.19
CA ASN A 111 14.58 -6.57 10.09
C ASN A 111 13.54 -5.51 10.52
N SER A 112 12.26 -5.86 10.48
CA SER A 112 11.15 -5.02 10.90
C SER A 112 10.45 -5.50 12.18
N LYS A 113 11.10 -6.32 13.00
CA LYS A 113 10.49 -6.97 14.19
C LYS A 113 9.84 -6.02 15.19
N ALA A 114 10.32 -4.76 15.26
CA ALA A 114 9.74 -3.74 16.14
C ALA A 114 8.59 -2.94 15.50
N LEU A 115 8.25 -3.22 14.23
CA LEU A 115 7.26 -2.46 13.47
C LEU A 115 5.96 -3.24 13.33
N THR A 116 4.89 -2.72 13.94
CA THR A 116 3.52 -3.19 13.70
C THR A 116 2.59 -1.99 13.59
N GLY A 117 1.51 -2.12 12.86
CA GLY A 117 0.56 -1.04 12.65
C GLY A 117 1.08 0.11 11.77
N GLN A 118 2.16 -0.06 11.01
CA GLN A 118 2.76 0.99 10.22
C GLN A 118 2.21 1.05 8.79
N ILE A 119 2.16 2.27 8.23
CA ILE A 119 1.92 2.53 6.82
C ILE A 119 3.22 3.05 6.23
N LEU A 120 3.63 2.52 5.09
CA LEU A 120 4.78 3.02 4.36
C LEU A 120 4.36 3.36 2.93
N VAL A 121 4.47 4.64 2.57
CA VAL A 121 4.29 5.09 1.19
C VAL A 121 5.59 4.82 0.43
N SER A 122 5.47 4.25 -0.77
CA SER A 122 6.59 3.96 -1.67
C SER A 122 6.30 4.50 -3.07
N ASP A 123 6.72 5.74 -3.32
CA ASP A 123 6.45 6.49 -4.54
C ASP A 123 7.56 7.46 -4.93
N PHE A 124 8.77 7.26 -4.39
CA PHE A 124 9.92 8.16 -4.55
C PHE A 124 9.64 9.62 -4.17
N GLY A 125 8.62 9.87 -3.33
CA GLY A 125 8.23 11.22 -2.90
C GLY A 125 7.25 11.92 -3.85
N ALA A 126 6.68 11.21 -4.82
CA ALA A 126 5.77 11.81 -5.80
C ALA A 126 4.52 12.42 -5.17
N SER A 127 4.10 11.98 -3.99
CA SER A 127 2.93 12.49 -3.25
C SER A 127 3.24 13.42 -2.07
N LEU A 128 4.49 13.91 -1.97
CA LEU A 128 4.92 14.86 -0.94
C LEU A 128 4.59 16.32 -1.31
#